data_8690b25b5a32dea4ee9c1fe90e402675
#
_entry.id   8690b25b5a32dea4ee9c1fe90e402675
#
_cell.length_a   1.000
_cell.length_b   1.000
_cell.length_c   1.000
_cell.angle_alpha   90.00
_cell.angle_beta   90.00
_cell.angle_gamma   90.00
#
_symmetry.space_group_name_H-M   'P 1'
#
loop_
_entity.id
_entity.type
_entity.pdbx_description
1 polymer ?
#
loop_
_entity_poly.entity_id
_entity_poly.type
_entity_poly.pdbx_seq_one_letter_code
_entity_poly.pdbx_strand_id
1 'polypeptide(L)'
;MRARRRTSAALIALSLATVLLTACGTGGLGAGGTSAGEHSITVLMVNNPQMLELQELTAEHFTEETGIEVNFVVKVEQDMRDTASTEFANQSGIYDVATLSNFEIPYYAEAGWISDMESIANDPEFDQDDILTPMTEALSANGKVYGQPFYGESSFLMYRKDLFEKHGLEMPAEPTWDQVAGFAAKINDAEPDMRGICLRGLAGWGDNLASITTVVNTMGGTWFDEDWDAQVNKGGFKKAANFYVDLVREHGEAGAATFSFPQCLNAMQQGKVAMWYDATSGAGSLEAPESPVKGKVGYVAAPHDQTENAGWLYTWAWAIQKASRHQEDAKEFVAWASSKEYEELVMADTENDTGGPTNVPAGKRASTYENPEYLEVAGSFATPTMNAIKNAQADNPGVQKRPYTGIQFVGVPSFTDFGTECAKQLSSAISGSKTTDAALDRCQSLAQAYGDVQKEKQ
;
A
#
# COMPACT_ATOMS: atom_id res chain seq x y z
N MET A 1 61.25 28.22 14.60
CA MET A 1 61.10 29.24 15.66
C MET A 1 59.84 28.83 16.43
N ARG A 2 59.95 28.17 17.59
CA ARG A 2 59.96 28.66 18.97
C ARG A 2 58.89 29.73 19.18
N ALA A 3 57.88 29.69 20.11
CA ALA A 3 57.93 29.22 21.50
C ALA A 3 56.45 29.05 21.96
N ARG A 4 56.03 28.06 22.73
CA ARG A 4 56.08 27.83 24.18
C ARG A 4 55.25 28.78 25.07
N ARG A 5 54.31 28.20 25.79
CA ARG A 5 54.03 28.19 27.27
C ARG A 5 52.87 29.12 27.68
N ARG A 6 51.99 28.90 28.66
CA ARG A 6 51.97 28.02 29.85
C ARG A 6 50.56 28.02 30.46
N THR A 7 50.12 26.90 30.93
CA THR A 7 49.46 26.52 32.18
C THR A 7 49.09 27.59 33.21
N SER A 8 47.86 27.52 33.81
CA SER A 8 47.69 27.62 35.26
C SER A 8 46.39 26.92 35.69
N ALA A 9 46.55 25.98 36.61
CA ALA A 9 45.51 25.37 37.43
C ALA A 9 45.31 26.24 38.69
N ALA A 10 44.11 26.29 39.21
CA ALA A 10 43.86 26.71 40.60
C ALA A 10 42.70 25.88 41.15
N LEU A 11 43.04 25.00 42.06
CA LEU A 11 42.16 24.38 43.06
C LEU A 11 41.88 25.41 44.17
N ILE A 12 40.67 25.47 44.68
CA ILE A 12 40.36 25.82 46.10
C ILE A 12 39.15 25.04 46.55
N ALA A 13 39.25 24.59 47.79
CA ALA A 13 38.49 23.61 48.51
C ALA A 13 37.24 24.10 49.26
N LEU A 14 36.34 23.17 49.47
CA LEU A 14 35.65 22.77 50.72
C LEU A 14 35.08 23.82 51.64
N SER A 15 33.77 23.86 51.82
CA SER A 15 33.13 24.05 53.14
C SER A 15 31.74 23.37 53.18
N LEU A 16 31.60 22.38 54.07
CA LEU A 16 30.39 21.77 54.57
C LEU A 16 29.56 22.81 55.35
N ALA A 17 28.28 22.89 55.12
CA ALA A 17 27.31 23.34 56.13
C ALA A 17 26.02 22.57 55.93
N THR A 18 25.76 21.71 56.88
CA THR A 18 24.50 20.96 57.06
C THR A 18 23.46 21.92 57.69
N VAL A 19 22.28 22.06 57.05
CA VAL A 19 21.06 22.49 57.71
C VAL A 19 19.89 21.64 57.26
N LEU A 20 19.41 20.82 58.17
CA LEU A 20 18.09 20.18 58.09
C LEU A 20 17.01 21.20 58.38
N LEU A 21 16.01 21.33 57.51
CA LEU A 21 14.66 21.72 57.88
C LEU A 21 13.65 21.24 56.83
N THR A 22 12.75 20.47 57.33
CA THR A 22 11.52 19.93 56.72
C THR A 22 10.60 21.02 56.25
N ALA A 23 10.08 20.92 55.01
CA ALA A 23 8.72 21.36 54.66
C ALA A 23 8.24 20.67 53.38
N CYS A 24 7.07 20.09 53.44
CA CYS A 24 6.29 19.59 52.33
C CYS A 24 6.06 20.63 51.25
N GLY A 25 6.23 20.28 50.00
CA GLY A 25 5.87 21.11 48.86
C GLY A 25 6.07 20.34 47.55
N THR A 26 5.01 19.82 47.03
CA THR A 26 4.85 19.26 45.71
C THR A 26 5.50 20.09 44.61
N GLY A 27 6.30 19.46 43.75
CA GLY A 27 6.86 20.09 42.56
C GLY A 27 7.89 19.14 41.90
N GLY A 28 7.44 18.02 41.37
CA GLY A 28 8.27 17.16 40.54
C GLY A 28 8.52 17.84 39.17
N LEU A 29 9.75 18.17 38.88
CA LEU A 29 10.21 18.39 37.50
C LEU A 29 10.27 17.02 36.85
N GLY A 30 9.14 16.55 36.32
CA GLY A 30 9.06 15.42 35.43
C GLY A 30 9.57 15.84 34.06
N ALA A 31 10.53 15.09 33.55
CA ALA A 31 10.82 15.04 32.12
C ALA A 31 9.48 14.88 31.38
N GLY A 32 9.27 15.67 30.34
CA GLY A 32 8.03 15.65 29.57
C GLY A 32 7.83 14.33 28.83
N GLY A 33 7.23 13.38 29.54
CA GLY A 33 6.38 12.39 28.95
C GLY A 33 4.99 13.04 28.92
N THR A 34 4.44 13.29 27.76
CA THR A 34 3.01 13.54 27.61
C THR A 34 2.32 12.32 28.24
N SER A 35 1.66 12.50 29.36
CA SER A 35 0.70 11.53 29.86
C SER A 35 -0.37 11.46 28.77
N ALA A 36 -0.38 10.36 28.02
CA ALA A 36 -1.53 10.01 27.23
C ALA A 36 -2.76 10.12 28.14
N GLY A 37 -3.79 10.82 27.68
CA GLY A 37 -5.06 10.94 28.39
C GLY A 37 -5.62 9.53 28.66
N GLU A 38 -6.58 9.44 29.56
CA GLU A 38 -7.23 8.17 29.90
C GLU A 38 -7.88 7.51 28.64
N HIS A 39 -8.18 8.31 27.61
CA HIS A 39 -8.68 7.92 26.31
C HIS A 39 -7.77 8.48 25.19
N SER A 40 -6.74 7.74 24.85
CA SER A 40 -5.82 8.11 23.76
C SER A 40 -5.22 6.87 23.11
N ILE A 41 -5.20 6.84 21.78
CA ILE A 41 -4.62 5.74 20.99
C ILE A 41 -3.51 6.25 20.07
N THR A 42 -2.58 5.36 19.72
CA THR A 42 -1.54 5.63 18.72
C THR A 42 -1.78 4.76 17.48
N VAL A 43 -1.90 5.40 16.33
CA VAL A 43 -2.20 4.77 15.03
C VAL A 43 -0.99 4.89 14.12
N LEU A 44 -0.44 3.76 13.69
CA LEU A 44 0.63 3.68 12.70
C LEU A 44 0.02 3.54 11.31
N MET A 45 0.34 4.45 10.37
CA MET A 45 -0.24 4.42 9.03
C MET A 45 0.71 4.83 7.91
N VAL A 46 0.33 4.49 6.69
CA VAL A 46 1.08 4.83 5.47
C VAL A 46 0.84 6.27 5.06
N ASN A 47 1.87 6.92 4.53
CA ASN A 47 1.77 8.24 3.90
C ASN A 47 1.17 8.10 2.47
N ASN A 48 -0.15 8.05 2.40
CA ASN A 48 -0.89 8.13 1.14
C ASN A 48 -2.08 9.10 1.28
N PRO A 49 -2.65 9.57 0.16
CA PRO A 49 -3.69 10.60 0.21
C PRO A 49 -4.88 10.24 1.11
N GLN A 50 -5.40 9.03 1.00
CA GLN A 50 -6.59 8.59 1.74
C GLN A 50 -6.36 8.54 3.26
N MET A 51 -5.16 8.15 3.70
CA MET A 51 -4.81 8.11 5.13
C MET A 51 -4.50 9.49 5.70
N LEU A 52 -3.97 10.40 4.89
CA LEU A 52 -3.79 11.79 5.31
C LEU A 52 -5.13 12.50 5.49
N GLU A 53 -6.09 12.26 4.60
CA GLU A 53 -7.46 12.76 4.72
C GLU A 53 -8.16 12.21 5.97
N LEU A 54 -8.00 10.91 6.28
CA LEU A 54 -8.49 10.36 7.55
C LEU A 54 -7.93 11.12 8.76
N GLN A 55 -6.64 11.44 8.75
CA GLN A 55 -6.01 12.19 9.84
C GLN A 55 -6.65 13.57 10.02
N GLU A 56 -6.98 14.26 8.93
CA GLU A 56 -7.65 15.57 8.96
C GLU A 56 -9.07 15.46 9.51
N LEU A 57 -9.86 14.49 9.02
CA LEU A 57 -11.25 14.26 9.43
C LEU A 57 -11.38 13.73 10.87
N THR A 58 -10.38 13.02 11.39
CA THR A 58 -10.44 12.38 12.72
C THR A 58 -10.63 13.39 13.85
N ALA A 59 -9.95 14.52 13.79
CA ALA A 59 -10.02 15.52 14.86
C ALA A 59 -11.44 16.07 15.02
N GLU A 60 -12.12 16.36 13.93
CA GLU A 60 -13.39 17.05 13.87
C GLU A 60 -14.60 16.12 14.04
N HIS A 61 -14.52 14.92 13.43
CA HIS A 61 -15.67 14.00 13.36
C HIS A 61 -15.57 12.80 14.31
N PHE A 62 -14.39 12.45 14.81
CA PHE A 62 -14.23 11.35 15.76
C PHE A 62 -13.84 11.84 17.16
N THR A 63 -12.77 12.66 17.24
CA THR A 63 -12.25 13.10 18.56
C THR A 63 -13.22 14.05 19.27
N GLU A 64 -13.89 14.95 18.55
CA GLU A 64 -14.89 15.84 19.17
C GLU A 64 -16.10 15.06 19.68
N GLU A 65 -16.51 13.98 19.03
CA GLU A 65 -17.68 13.19 19.40
C GLU A 65 -17.38 12.21 20.55
N THR A 66 -16.25 11.49 20.47
CA THR A 66 -15.93 10.40 21.42
C THR A 66 -15.05 10.84 22.60
N GLY A 67 -14.31 11.94 22.45
CA GLY A 67 -13.29 12.37 23.39
C GLY A 67 -12.00 11.52 23.33
N ILE A 68 -11.87 10.61 22.39
CA ILE A 68 -10.68 9.79 22.19
C ILE A 68 -9.65 10.55 21.35
N GLU A 69 -8.47 10.81 21.93
CA GLU A 69 -7.36 11.42 21.21
C GLU A 69 -6.66 10.39 20.31
N VAL A 70 -6.43 10.73 19.04
CA VAL A 70 -5.74 9.86 18.09
C VAL A 70 -4.39 10.46 17.69
N ASN A 71 -3.31 9.77 18.06
CA ASN A 71 -1.94 10.14 17.71
C ASN A 71 -1.47 9.38 16.49
N PHE A 72 -1.41 10.04 15.34
CA PHE A 72 -0.97 9.40 14.10
C PHE A 72 0.55 9.40 13.95
N VAL A 73 1.10 8.25 13.60
CA VAL A 73 2.49 8.05 13.19
C VAL A 73 2.50 7.64 11.72
N VAL A 74 2.78 8.62 10.86
CA VAL A 74 2.74 8.46 9.40
C VAL A 74 4.13 8.15 8.87
N LYS A 75 4.26 7.09 8.07
CA LYS A 75 5.52 6.65 7.47
C LYS A 75 5.36 6.32 5.99
N VAL A 76 6.46 6.37 5.23
CA VAL A 76 6.49 5.78 3.89
C VAL A 76 6.23 4.28 3.98
N GLU A 77 5.65 3.71 2.94
CA GLU A 77 5.06 2.37 2.98
C GLU A 77 6.01 1.29 3.50
N GLN A 78 7.23 1.19 2.97
CA GLN A 78 8.17 0.16 3.42
C GLN A 78 8.58 0.33 4.89
N ASP A 79 8.86 1.57 5.33
CA ASP A 79 9.21 1.85 6.73
C ASP A 79 8.04 1.58 7.69
N MET A 80 6.80 1.81 7.24
CA MET A 80 5.61 1.47 8.01
C MET A 80 5.49 -0.04 8.18
N ARG A 81 5.64 -0.82 7.11
CA ARG A 81 5.57 -2.29 7.15
C ARG A 81 6.64 -2.90 8.04
N ASP A 82 7.89 -2.42 7.93
CA ASP A 82 9.01 -2.88 8.77
C ASP A 82 8.77 -2.56 10.25
N THR A 83 8.21 -1.36 10.52
CA THR A 83 7.83 -0.95 11.87
C THR A 83 6.70 -1.82 12.41
N ALA A 84 5.62 -2.01 11.66
CA ALA A 84 4.49 -2.85 12.07
C ALA A 84 4.94 -4.29 12.33
N SER A 85 5.72 -4.88 11.42
CA SER A 85 6.25 -6.24 11.58
C SER A 85 7.05 -6.38 12.88
N THR A 86 7.94 -5.44 13.15
CA THR A 86 8.79 -5.47 14.35
C THR A 86 7.98 -5.29 15.63
N GLU A 87 7.12 -4.26 15.67
CA GLU A 87 6.41 -3.88 16.89
C GLU A 87 5.28 -4.86 17.25
N PHE A 88 4.59 -5.39 16.22
CA PHE A 88 3.53 -6.38 16.44
C PHE A 88 4.11 -7.73 16.83
N ALA A 89 5.20 -8.19 16.22
CA ALA A 89 5.88 -9.41 16.64
C ALA A 89 6.41 -9.33 18.08
N ASN A 90 6.93 -8.18 18.48
CA ASN A 90 7.42 -7.96 19.85
C ASN A 90 6.30 -7.71 20.88
N GLN A 91 5.07 -7.52 20.43
CA GLN A 91 3.93 -7.16 21.30
C GLN A 91 4.25 -5.96 22.19
N SER A 92 4.82 -4.90 21.58
CA SER A 92 5.35 -3.74 22.31
C SER A 92 4.26 -2.88 22.96
N GLY A 93 3.05 -2.85 22.40
CA GLY A 93 1.97 -1.97 22.83
C GLY A 93 2.26 -0.48 22.60
N ILE A 94 3.22 -0.14 21.72
CA ILE A 94 3.54 1.25 21.35
C ILE A 94 2.51 1.80 20.38
N TYR A 95 2.03 0.96 19.47
CA TYR A 95 0.96 1.26 18.53
C TYR A 95 -0.26 0.44 18.90
N ASP A 96 -1.40 1.11 19.10
CA ASP A 96 -2.66 0.46 19.39
C ASP A 96 -3.29 -0.11 18.11
N VAL A 97 -3.24 0.68 17.04
CA VAL A 97 -3.76 0.36 15.72
C VAL A 97 -2.67 0.54 14.67
N ALA A 98 -2.68 -0.30 13.66
CA ALA A 98 -1.87 -0.06 12.46
C ALA A 98 -2.67 -0.36 11.19
N THR A 99 -2.31 0.34 10.09
CA THR A 99 -2.70 -0.13 8.77
C THR A 99 -1.88 -1.35 8.42
N LEU A 100 -2.57 -2.43 8.15
CA LEU A 100 -2.02 -3.67 7.61
C LEU A 100 -2.75 -3.99 6.30
N SER A 101 -2.44 -5.12 5.70
CA SER A 101 -3.12 -5.54 4.48
C SER A 101 -3.56 -7.00 4.54
N ASN A 102 -4.28 -7.40 3.51
CA ASN A 102 -4.63 -8.80 3.29
C ASN A 102 -3.41 -9.73 3.12
N PHE A 103 -2.20 -9.19 3.05
CA PHE A 103 -0.98 -9.96 3.14
C PHE A 103 -0.60 -10.26 4.60
N GLU A 104 -0.57 -9.23 5.46
CA GLU A 104 -0.09 -9.36 6.84
C GLU A 104 -1.14 -9.96 7.78
N ILE A 105 -2.41 -9.57 7.66
CA ILE A 105 -3.45 -9.90 8.62
C ILE A 105 -3.60 -11.41 8.87
N PRO A 106 -3.65 -12.30 7.85
CA PRO A 106 -3.83 -13.72 8.11
C PRO A 106 -2.73 -14.31 8.99
N TYR A 107 -1.46 -14.03 8.71
CA TYR A 107 -0.37 -14.60 9.48
C TYR A 107 -0.14 -13.88 10.82
N TYR A 108 -0.46 -12.59 10.95
CA TYR A 108 -0.46 -11.89 12.25
C TYR A 108 -1.53 -12.44 13.18
N ALA A 109 -2.70 -12.79 12.64
CA ALA A 109 -3.77 -13.45 13.38
C ALA A 109 -3.35 -14.85 13.85
N GLU A 110 -2.77 -15.66 12.97
CA GLU A 110 -2.26 -17.00 13.32
C GLU A 110 -1.15 -16.94 14.38
N ALA A 111 -0.29 -15.93 14.31
CA ALA A 111 0.76 -15.69 15.29
C ALA A 111 0.22 -15.12 16.63
N GLY A 112 -1.05 -14.72 16.69
CA GLY A 112 -1.67 -14.12 17.87
C GLY A 112 -1.21 -12.70 18.17
N TRP A 113 -0.74 -11.97 17.16
CA TRP A 113 -0.22 -10.60 17.32
C TRP A 113 -1.30 -9.52 17.29
N ILE A 114 -2.45 -9.84 16.72
CA ILE A 114 -3.58 -8.92 16.56
C ILE A 114 -4.85 -9.47 17.22
N SER A 115 -5.76 -8.58 17.59
CA SER A 115 -7.05 -8.92 18.15
C SER A 115 -8.06 -9.23 17.06
N ASP A 116 -9.03 -10.11 17.33
CA ASP A 116 -10.16 -10.29 16.42
C ASP A 116 -11.11 -9.09 16.47
N MET A 117 -11.84 -8.87 15.38
CA MET A 117 -12.79 -7.78 15.17
C MET A 117 -14.25 -8.26 15.18
N GLU A 118 -14.51 -9.42 15.78
CA GLU A 118 -15.85 -10.03 15.80
C GLU A 118 -16.90 -9.11 16.44
N SER A 119 -16.51 -8.29 17.43
CA SER A 119 -17.43 -7.33 18.04
C SER A 119 -17.88 -6.25 17.08
N ILE A 120 -17.04 -5.82 16.14
CA ILE A 120 -17.39 -4.88 15.08
C ILE A 120 -18.16 -5.60 13.98
N ALA A 121 -17.66 -6.73 13.51
CA ALA A 121 -18.26 -7.49 12.42
C ALA A 121 -19.68 -8.00 12.72
N ASN A 122 -19.98 -8.28 13.99
CA ASN A 122 -21.31 -8.72 14.42
C ASN A 122 -22.23 -7.56 14.88
N ASP A 123 -21.76 -6.32 14.81
CA ASP A 123 -22.61 -5.16 15.08
C ASP A 123 -23.52 -4.88 13.87
N PRO A 124 -24.85 -4.94 14.05
CA PRO A 124 -25.78 -4.67 12.95
C PRO A 124 -25.67 -3.24 12.37
N GLU A 125 -25.20 -2.26 13.17
CA GLU A 125 -25.04 -0.89 12.72
C GLU A 125 -23.80 -0.72 11.83
N PHE A 126 -22.81 -1.58 11.99
CA PHE A 126 -21.61 -1.58 11.14
C PHE A 126 -21.88 -2.15 9.75
N ASP A 127 -22.85 -3.05 9.60
CA ASP A 127 -23.28 -3.68 8.34
C ASP A 127 -22.11 -4.37 7.60
N GLN A 128 -21.52 -5.38 8.24
CA GLN A 128 -20.40 -6.16 7.67
C GLN A 128 -20.75 -6.81 6.33
N ASP A 129 -22.02 -7.19 6.12
CA ASP A 129 -22.48 -7.87 4.90
C ASP A 129 -22.46 -6.95 3.66
N ASP A 130 -22.46 -5.62 3.85
CA ASP A 130 -22.30 -4.65 2.78
C ASP A 130 -20.85 -4.54 2.26
N ILE A 131 -19.87 -5.00 3.06
CA ILE A 131 -18.47 -5.04 2.64
C ILE A 131 -18.28 -6.11 1.56
N LEU A 132 -17.56 -5.77 0.50
CA LEU A 132 -17.28 -6.69 -0.60
C LEU A 132 -16.61 -7.98 -0.07
N THR A 133 -17.27 -9.12 -0.28
CA THR A 133 -16.88 -10.43 0.25
C THR A 133 -15.39 -10.78 0.09
N PRO A 134 -14.73 -10.55 -1.08
CA PRO A 134 -13.31 -10.85 -1.22
C PRO A 134 -12.42 -10.11 -0.22
N MET A 135 -12.81 -8.91 0.24
CA MET A 135 -12.05 -8.16 1.24
C MET A 135 -12.20 -8.76 2.63
N THR A 136 -13.44 -9.08 3.03
CA THR A 136 -13.70 -9.73 4.33
C THR A 136 -12.99 -11.08 4.42
N GLU A 137 -13.06 -11.91 3.37
CA GLU A 137 -12.38 -13.20 3.32
C GLU A 137 -10.86 -13.05 3.45
N ALA A 138 -10.27 -12.09 2.72
CA ALA A 138 -8.84 -11.84 2.74
C ALA A 138 -8.31 -11.25 4.07
N LEU A 139 -9.19 -10.70 4.91
CA LEU A 139 -8.87 -10.14 6.23
C LEU A 139 -9.29 -11.09 7.39
N SER A 140 -9.63 -12.32 7.07
CA SER A 140 -10.08 -13.33 8.01
C SER A 140 -9.05 -14.46 8.18
N ALA A 141 -9.04 -15.07 9.35
CA ALA A 141 -8.27 -16.25 9.65
C ALA A 141 -9.06 -17.16 10.62
N ASN A 142 -9.03 -18.46 10.42
CA ASN A 142 -9.70 -19.44 11.28
C ASN A 142 -11.20 -19.14 11.53
N GLY A 143 -11.89 -18.60 10.51
CA GLY A 143 -13.32 -18.27 10.56
C GLY A 143 -13.66 -17.02 11.36
N LYS A 144 -12.70 -16.15 11.64
CA LYS A 144 -12.89 -14.88 12.33
C LYS A 144 -12.29 -13.72 11.54
N VAL A 145 -12.91 -12.55 11.64
CA VAL A 145 -12.40 -11.29 11.08
C VAL A 145 -11.33 -10.71 12.01
N TYR A 146 -10.17 -10.33 11.47
CA TYR A 146 -9.04 -9.75 12.21
C TYR A 146 -8.63 -8.35 11.73
N GLY A 147 -9.20 -7.88 10.66
CA GLY A 147 -9.02 -6.53 10.18
C GLY A 147 -10.30 -5.98 9.59
N GLN A 148 -10.54 -4.68 9.77
CA GLN A 148 -11.63 -4.01 9.07
C GLN A 148 -11.07 -3.22 7.89
N PRO A 149 -11.63 -3.37 6.68
CA PRO A 149 -11.11 -2.70 5.50
C PRO A 149 -11.26 -1.19 5.64
N PHE A 150 -10.17 -0.48 5.40
CA PHE A 150 -10.21 0.97 5.22
C PHE A 150 -10.64 1.29 3.78
N TYR A 151 -9.97 0.70 2.81
CA TYR A 151 -10.40 0.62 1.42
C TYR A 151 -9.79 -0.60 0.74
N GLY A 152 -10.42 -1.04 -0.34
CA GLY A 152 -9.90 -2.11 -1.18
C GLY A 152 -9.64 -1.63 -2.59
N GLU A 153 -8.65 -2.23 -3.21
CA GLU A 153 -8.26 -1.89 -4.57
C GLU A 153 -7.89 -3.13 -5.38
N SER A 154 -8.07 -3.01 -6.67
CA SER A 154 -7.41 -3.86 -7.64
C SER A 154 -6.41 -3.03 -8.43
N SER A 155 -5.97 -3.52 -9.56
CA SER A 155 -5.19 -2.75 -10.53
C SER A 155 -5.90 -2.69 -11.86
N PHE A 156 -5.70 -1.59 -12.57
CA PHE A 156 -6.20 -1.39 -13.91
C PHE A 156 -5.26 -0.48 -14.72
N LEU A 157 -5.52 -0.35 -16.03
CA LEU A 157 -4.77 0.56 -16.87
C LEU A 157 -5.51 1.89 -16.99
N MET A 158 -4.83 2.96 -16.63
CA MET A 158 -5.24 4.36 -16.82
C MET A 158 -4.56 4.90 -18.07
N TYR A 159 -5.29 5.57 -18.94
CA TYR A 159 -4.73 6.13 -20.17
C TYR A 159 -5.33 7.50 -20.54
N ARG A 160 -4.58 8.33 -21.20
CA ARG A 160 -5.00 9.66 -21.68
C ARG A 160 -5.85 9.53 -22.95
N LYS A 161 -7.18 9.58 -22.79
CA LYS A 161 -8.15 9.50 -23.89
C LYS A 161 -7.88 10.54 -24.98
N ASP A 162 -7.59 11.78 -24.57
CA ASP A 162 -7.31 12.88 -25.47
C ASP A 162 -6.08 12.66 -26.35
N LEU A 163 -5.05 12.00 -25.83
CA LEU A 163 -3.87 11.62 -26.62
C LEU A 163 -4.17 10.46 -27.56
N PHE A 164 -4.91 9.49 -27.12
CA PHE A 164 -5.34 8.37 -27.97
C PHE A 164 -6.18 8.87 -29.13
N GLU A 165 -7.16 9.76 -28.88
CA GLU A 165 -7.95 10.40 -29.92
C GLU A 165 -7.06 11.23 -30.89
N LYS A 166 -6.16 12.07 -30.34
CA LYS A 166 -5.21 12.89 -31.12
C LYS A 166 -4.38 12.06 -32.10
N HIS A 167 -3.96 10.86 -31.69
CA HIS A 167 -3.10 9.98 -32.50
C HIS A 167 -3.87 8.87 -33.23
N GLY A 168 -5.21 8.88 -33.21
CA GLY A 168 -6.03 7.88 -33.88
C GLY A 168 -5.83 6.46 -33.31
N LEU A 169 -5.59 6.37 -32.00
CA LEU A 169 -5.44 5.10 -31.26
C LEU A 169 -6.76 4.75 -30.58
N GLU A 170 -7.03 3.46 -30.49
CA GLU A 170 -8.21 2.94 -29.78
C GLU A 170 -7.75 1.98 -28.69
N MET A 171 -8.09 2.28 -27.43
CA MET A 171 -7.77 1.42 -26.28
C MET A 171 -8.89 0.38 -26.12
N PRO A 172 -8.58 -0.92 -26.17
CA PRO A 172 -9.55 -1.97 -25.89
C PRO A 172 -10.01 -1.94 -24.42
N ALA A 173 -11.19 -2.46 -24.15
CA ALA A 173 -11.70 -2.61 -22.77
C ALA A 173 -10.83 -3.58 -21.95
N GLU A 174 -10.26 -4.57 -22.61
CA GLU A 174 -9.37 -5.59 -22.05
C GLU A 174 -8.08 -5.64 -22.89
N PRO A 175 -7.12 -4.73 -22.63
CA PRO A 175 -5.90 -4.64 -23.43
C PRO A 175 -4.92 -5.78 -23.10
N THR A 176 -4.17 -6.22 -24.11
CA THR A 176 -3.02 -7.09 -23.87
C THR A 176 -1.77 -6.25 -23.55
N TRP A 177 -0.79 -6.86 -22.85
CA TRP A 177 0.50 -6.23 -22.59
C TRP A 177 1.25 -5.84 -23.88
N ASP A 178 1.13 -6.63 -24.95
CA ASP A 178 1.72 -6.29 -26.25
C ASP A 178 1.07 -5.05 -26.87
N GLN A 179 -0.26 -4.89 -26.73
CA GLN A 179 -0.95 -3.69 -27.19
C GLN A 179 -0.50 -2.47 -26.37
N VAL A 180 -0.41 -2.57 -25.06
CA VAL A 180 0.07 -1.50 -24.18
C VAL A 180 1.49 -1.08 -24.53
N ALA A 181 2.41 -2.00 -24.74
CA ALA A 181 3.76 -1.70 -25.19
C ALA A 181 3.77 -0.99 -26.56
N GLY A 182 2.94 -1.45 -27.51
CA GLY A 182 2.78 -0.81 -28.80
C GLY A 182 2.22 0.62 -28.72
N PHE A 183 1.27 0.89 -27.83
CA PHE A 183 0.76 2.23 -27.57
C PHE A 183 1.81 3.12 -26.89
N ALA A 184 2.53 2.58 -25.91
CA ALA A 184 3.60 3.30 -25.23
C ALA A 184 4.68 3.77 -26.22
N ALA A 185 5.13 2.90 -27.11
CA ALA A 185 6.10 3.24 -28.15
C ALA A 185 5.58 4.35 -29.09
N LYS A 186 4.36 4.20 -29.61
CA LYS A 186 3.77 5.17 -30.55
C LYS A 186 3.63 6.57 -29.95
N ILE A 187 3.19 6.66 -28.70
CA ILE A 187 3.02 7.98 -28.06
C ILE A 187 4.37 8.56 -27.69
N ASN A 188 5.30 7.75 -27.20
CA ASN A 188 6.66 8.21 -26.89
C ASN A 188 7.39 8.79 -28.13
N ASP A 189 7.16 8.21 -29.30
CA ASP A 189 7.70 8.70 -30.57
C ASP A 189 7.00 9.97 -31.06
N ALA A 190 5.69 10.09 -30.82
CA ALA A 190 4.87 11.20 -31.29
C ALA A 190 4.89 12.44 -30.37
N GLU A 191 5.17 12.26 -29.09
CA GLU A 191 5.17 13.31 -28.04
C GLU A 191 6.55 13.35 -27.35
N PRO A 192 7.53 14.11 -27.84
CA PRO A 192 8.91 14.08 -27.35
C PRO A 192 9.09 14.44 -25.86
N ASP A 193 8.17 15.24 -25.33
CA ASP A 193 8.20 15.69 -23.92
C ASP A 193 7.40 14.79 -22.98
N MET A 194 6.88 13.67 -23.49
CA MET A 194 6.04 12.73 -22.76
C MET A 194 6.61 11.32 -22.81
N ARG A 195 6.31 10.53 -21.78
CA ARG A 195 6.60 9.11 -21.75
C ARG A 195 5.35 8.28 -22.04
N GLY A 196 5.58 7.11 -22.64
CA GLY A 196 4.48 6.23 -23.03
C GLY A 196 3.73 5.64 -21.85
N ILE A 197 4.43 5.27 -20.76
CA ILE A 197 3.84 4.63 -19.60
C ILE A 197 4.63 4.93 -18.32
N CYS A 198 3.95 5.01 -17.16
CA CYS A 198 4.57 4.91 -15.85
C CYS A 198 4.28 3.53 -15.25
N LEU A 199 5.32 2.89 -14.73
CA LEU A 199 5.27 1.66 -13.95
C LEU A 199 6.20 1.78 -12.75
N ARG A 200 5.85 1.15 -11.62
CA ARG A 200 6.66 1.20 -10.40
C ARG A 200 8.03 0.56 -10.60
N GLY A 201 9.10 1.28 -10.27
CA GLY A 201 10.47 0.77 -10.33
C GLY A 201 11.20 0.82 -8.99
N LEU A 202 10.64 1.54 -7.98
CA LEU A 202 11.18 1.60 -6.62
C LEU A 202 11.23 0.20 -6.02
N ALA A 203 12.36 -0.11 -5.35
CA ALA A 203 12.53 -1.41 -4.74
C ALA A 203 11.65 -1.58 -3.50
N GLY A 204 10.73 -2.53 -3.54
CA GLY A 204 9.85 -2.91 -2.45
C GLY A 204 8.98 -4.08 -2.89
N TRP A 205 8.64 -4.99 -1.97
CA TRP A 205 7.75 -6.09 -2.33
C TRP A 205 6.34 -5.59 -2.68
N GLY A 206 5.87 -4.52 -2.00
CA GLY A 206 4.62 -3.83 -2.30
C GLY A 206 4.74 -2.77 -3.41
N ASP A 207 5.95 -2.44 -3.86
CA ASP A 207 6.23 -1.49 -4.94
C ASP A 207 6.42 -2.20 -6.30
N ASN A 208 7.66 -2.20 -6.84
CA ASN A 208 7.91 -2.77 -8.17
C ASN A 208 7.57 -4.25 -8.25
N LEU A 209 7.77 -5.01 -7.17
CA LEU A 209 7.57 -6.44 -7.20
C LEU A 209 6.09 -6.82 -7.25
N ALA A 210 5.20 -6.03 -6.65
CA ALA A 210 3.76 -6.21 -6.76
C ALA A 210 3.33 -6.11 -8.23
N SER A 211 3.70 -5.06 -8.94
CA SER A 211 3.39 -4.88 -10.35
C SER A 211 4.03 -5.96 -11.22
N ILE A 212 5.31 -6.29 -11.00
CA ILE A 212 6.01 -7.34 -11.76
C ILE A 212 5.36 -8.70 -11.54
N THR A 213 5.00 -9.06 -10.29
CA THR A 213 4.37 -10.36 -10.00
C THR A 213 3.01 -10.50 -10.69
N THR A 214 2.24 -9.41 -10.79
CA THR A 214 0.98 -9.41 -11.53
C THR A 214 1.22 -9.69 -13.02
N VAL A 215 2.22 -9.04 -13.63
CA VAL A 215 2.62 -9.32 -15.02
C VAL A 215 3.13 -10.76 -15.18
N VAL A 216 3.89 -11.27 -14.21
CA VAL A 216 4.35 -12.68 -14.19
C VAL A 216 3.17 -13.65 -14.24
N ASN A 217 2.14 -13.44 -13.41
CA ASN A 217 0.96 -14.32 -13.40
C ASN A 217 0.29 -14.34 -14.78
N THR A 218 0.07 -13.18 -15.39
CA THR A 218 -0.61 -13.10 -16.68
C THR A 218 0.22 -13.70 -17.83
N MET A 219 1.55 -13.66 -17.76
CA MET A 219 2.45 -14.24 -18.76
C MET A 219 2.79 -15.73 -18.51
N GLY A 220 2.05 -16.38 -17.61
CA GLY A 220 2.17 -17.81 -17.34
C GLY A 220 3.36 -18.17 -16.46
N GLY A 221 3.89 -17.23 -15.67
CA GLY A 221 4.92 -17.47 -14.67
C GLY A 221 4.35 -17.77 -13.29
N THR A 222 5.21 -18.23 -12.40
CA THR A 222 4.92 -18.42 -10.96
C THR A 222 6.22 -18.28 -10.17
N TRP A 223 6.13 -17.98 -8.88
CA TRP A 223 7.30 -17.97 -7.99
C TRP A 223 7.81 -19.37 -7.68
N PHE A 224 6.89 -20.31 -7.39
CA PHE A 224 7.18 -21.69 -7.07
C PHE A 224 6.23 -22.61 -7.83
N ASP A 225 6.68 -23.79 -8.22
CA ASP A 225 5.81 -24.87 -8.64
C ASP A 225 5.21 -25.62 -7.42
N GLU A 226 4.39 -26.66 -7.68
CA GLU A 226 3.70 -27.42 -6.63
C GLU A 226 4.66 -28.09 -5.63
N ASP A 227 5.91 -28.33 -6.02
CA ASP A 227 6.96 -28.94 -5.20
C ASP A 227 7.83 -27.90 -4.47
N TRP A 228 7.46 -26.62 -4.47
CA TRP A 228 8.24 -25.51 -3.92
C TRP A 228 9.59 -25.28 -4.62
N ASP A 229 9.77 -25.75 -5.84
CA ASP A 229 10.91 -25.36 -6.65
C ASP A 229 10.72 -23.97 -7.24
N ALA A 230 11.68 -23.09 -6.98
CA ALA A 230 11.62 -21.72 -7.49
C ALA A 230 11.67 -21.68 -9.03
N GLN A 231 10.83 -20.81 -9.62
CA GLN A 231 10.66 -20.67 -11.08
C GLN A 231 11.05 -19.26 -11.59
N VAL A 232 11.75 -18.47 -10.77
CA VAL A 232 11.95 -17.02 -10.97
C VAL A 232 12.81 -16.69 -12.20
N ASN A 233 13.80 -17.50 -12.54
CA ASN A 233 14.64 -17.29 -13.72
C ASN A 233 14.24 -18.12 -14.92
N LYS A 234 13.02 -18.65 -14.96
CA LYS A 234 12.54 -19.60 -15.98
C LYS A 234 11.24 -19.14 -16.62
N GLY A 235 10.91 -19.71 -17.78
CA GLY A 235 9.59 -19.67 -18.42
C GLY A 235 8.91 -18.31 -18.43
N GLY A 236 7.66 -18.29 -18.00
CA GLY A 236 6.82 -17.09 -17.97
C GLY A 236 7.34 -16.01 -17.03
N PHE A 237 7.95 -16.36 -15.91
CA PHE A 237 8.53 -15.37 -14.99
C PHE A 237 9.66 -14.57 -15.67
N LYS A 238 10.61 -15.28 -16.28
CA LYS A 238 11.72 -14.63 -17.02
C LYS A 238 11.20 -13.78 -18.17
N LYS A 239 10.20 -14.28 -18.94
CA LYS A 239 9.52 -13.51 -20.00
C LYS A 239 8.95 -12.20 -19.44
N ALA A 240 8.18 -12.28 -18.39
CA ALA A 240 7.50 -11.13 -17.77
C ALA A 240 8.47 -10.09 -17.20
N ALA A 241 9.51 -10.54 -16.48
CA ALA A 241 10.49 -9.64 -15.90
C ALA A 241 11.31 -8.90 -16.97
N ASN A 242 11.73 -9.58 -18.03
CA ASN A 242 12.39 -8.92 -19.17
C ASN A 242 11.44 -7.91 -19.83
N PHE A 243 10.21 -8.32 -20.14
CA PHE A 243 9.20 -7.45 -20.71
C PHE A 243 8.99 -6.17 -19.88
N TYR A 244 8.79 -6.33 -18.57
CA TYR A 244 8.56 -5.21 -17.66
C TYR A 244 9.76 -4.25 -17.61
N VAL A 245 10.97 -4.79 -17.44
CA VAL A 245 12.20 -4.00 -17.38
C VAL A 245 12.42 -3.26 -18.69
N ASP A 246 12.24 -3.91 -19.84
CA ASP A 246 12.44 -3.32 -21.16
C ASP A 246 11.39 -2.22 -21.42
N LEU A 247 10.11 -2.46 -21.11
CA LEU A 247 9.04 -1.48 -21.25
C LEU A 247 9.31 -0.21 -20.43
N VAL A 248 9.73 -0.37 -19.17
CA VAL A 248 10.06 0.77 -18.29
C VAL A 248 11.30 1.53 -18.80
N ARG A 249 12.32 0.82 -19.25
CA ARG A 249 13.58 1.44 -19.72
C ARG A 249 13.41 2.18 -21.04
N GLU A 250 12.59 1.66 -21.94
CA GLU A 250 12.40 2.21 -23.28
C GLU A 250 11.35 3.33 -23.31
N HIS A 251 10.24 3.14 -22.57
CA HIS A 251 9.07 3.99 -22.67
C HIS A 251 8.61 4.62 -21.34
N GLY A 252 9.28 4.32 -20.23
CA GLY A 252 9.01 4.89 -18.91
C GLY A 252 9.80 6.17 -18.63
N GLU A 253 9.56 6.74 -17.47
CA GLU A 253 10.22 7.96 -17.00
C GLU A 253 11.71 7.78 -16.74
N ALA A 254 12.49 8.81 -16.99
CA ALA A 254 13.88 8.82 -16.58
C ALA A 254 14.00 8.69 -15.06
N GLY A 255 14.81 7.72 -14.60
CA GLY A 255 14.91 7.43 -13.17
C GLY A 255 13.76 6.59 -12.59
N ALA A 256 13.01 5.89 -13.43
CA ALA A 256 11.88 5.03 -13.02
C ALA A 256 12.22 4.05 -11.88
N ALA A 257 13.48 3.67 -11.69
CA ALA A 257 13.91 2.84 -10.56
C ALA A 257 13.66 3.47 -9.17
N THR A 258 13.28 4.75 -9.12
CA THR A 258 12.89 5.47 -7.89
C THR A 258 11.40 5.83 -7.86
N PHE A 259 10.62 5.38 -8.84
CA PHE A 259 9.20 5.68 -8.94
C PHE A 259 8.37 4.61 -8.24
N SER A 260 7.50 5.06 -7.36
CA SER A 260 6.44 4.32 -6.69
C SER A 260 5.08 4.89 -7.13
N PHE A 261 4.00 4.47 -6.45
CA PHE A 261 2.65 4.99 -6.68
C PHE A 261 2.57 6.53 -6.69
N PRO A 262 3.09 7.28 -5.67
CA PRO A 262 2.96 8.73 -5.66
C PRO A 262 3.66 9.42 -6.83
N GLN A 263 4.81 8.90 -7.26
CA GLN A 263 5.55 9.48 -8.38
C GLN A 263 4.83 9.26 -9.71
N CYS A 264 4.27 8.06 -9.94
CA CYS A 264 3.49 7.77 -11.14
C CYS A 264 2.17 8.55 -11.17
N LEU A 265 1.46 8.66 -10.03
CA LEU A 265 0.28 9.51 -9.91
C LEU A 265 0.59 10.96 -10.30
N ASN A 266 1.64 11.53 -9.72
CA ASN A 266 2.06 12.89 -10.02
C ASN A 266 2.46 13.06 -11.51
N ALA A 267 3.19 12.09 -12.09
CA ALA A 267 3.56 12.12 -13.51
C ALA A 267 2.31 12.10 -14.41
N MET A 268 1.29 11.31 -14.06
CA MET A 268 0.02 11.26 -14.80
C MET A 268 -0.77 12.56 -14.65
N GLN A 269 -0.91 13.11 -13.44
CA GLN A 269 -1.59 14.39 -13.17
C GLN A 269 -0.90 15.55 -13.92
N GLN A 270 0.43 15.57 -13.96
CA GLN A 270 1.19 16.59 -14.68
C GLN A 270 1.19 16.40 -16.20
N GLY A 271 0.55 15.36 -16.72
CA GLY A 271 0.51 15.06 -18.14
C GLY A 271 1.89 14.69 -18.72
N LYS A 272 2.76 14.09 -17.90
CA LYS A 272 4.10 13.64 -18.32
C LYS A 272 4.10 12.23 -18.89
N VAL A 273 3.06 11.46 -18.62
CA VAL A 273 2.89 10.09 -19.10
C VAL A 273 1.53 9.90 -19.75
N ALA A 274 1.48 9.04 -20.76
CA ALA A 274 0.26 8.75 -21.51
C ALA A 274 -0.56 7.62 -20.89
N MET A 275 0.09 6.67 -20.23
CA MET A 275 -0.53 5.54 -19.57
C MET A 275 0.10 5.30 -18.20
N TRP A 276 -0.68 4.68 -17.32
CA TRP A 276 -0.24 4.27 -16.00
C TRP A 276 -1.00 2.98 -15.60
N TYR A 277 -0.26 1.91 -15.34
CA TYR A 277 -0.83 0.68 -14.78
C TYR A 277 -0.50 0.64 -13.29
N ASP A 278 -1.53 0.70 -12.47
CA ASP A 278 -1.37 0.73 -11.01
C ASP A 278 -2.72 0.48 -10.31
N ALA A 279 -2.71 0.70 -8.98
CA ALA A 279 -3.86 0.61 -8.09
C ALA A 279 -5.05 1.45 -8.57
N THR A 280 -6.24 0.88 -8.48
CA THR A 280 -7.51 1.55 -8.83
C THR A 280 -7.78 2.77 -7.95
N SER A 281 -7.20 2.82 -6.75
CA SER A 281 -7.29 3.95 -5.82
C SER A 281 -6.71 5.26 -6.37
N GLY A 282 -5.83 5.20 -7.36
CA GLY A 282 -5.29 6.39 -8.03
C GLY A 282 -6.32 7.20 -8.85
N ALA A 283 -7.42 6.57 -9.25
CA ALA A 283 -8.41 7.21 -10.10
C ALA A 283 -9.09 8.42 -9.46
N GLY A 284 -9.41 8.36 -8.16
CA GLY A 284 -10.00 9.47 -7.43
C GLY A 284 -9.18 10.74 -7.55
N SER A 285 -7.88 10.64 -7.31
CA SER A 285 -6.95 11.77 -7.43
C SER A 285 -6.78 12.29 -8.87
N LEU A 286 -6.98 11.44 -9.88
CA LEU A 286 -6.94 11.87 -11.29
C LEU A 286 -8.21 12.61 -11.71
N GLU A 287 -9.34 12.30 -11.11
CA GLU A 287 -10.64 12.92 -11.38
C GLU A 287 -10.99 14.03 -10.36
N ALA A 288 -10.12 14.31 -9.40
CA ALA A 288 -10.30 15.40 -8.45
C ALA A 288 -10.48 16.76 -9.15
N PRO A 289 -11.23 17.71 -8.55
CA PRO A 289 -11.57 18.99 -9.18
C PRO A 289 -10.37 19.78 -9.70
N GLU A 290 -9.27 19.77 -8.96
CA GLU A 290 -8.02 20.48 -9.26
C GLU A 290 -7.08 19.73 -10.22
N SER A 291 -7.41 18.46 -10.55
CA SER A 291 -6.54 17.66 -11.40
C SER A 291 -6.50 18.19 -12.85
N PRO A 292 -5.32 18.53 -13.39
CA PRO A 292 -5.18 18.99 -14.77
C PRO A 292 -5.63 17.98 -15.84
N VAL A 293 -5.77 16.72 -15.46
CA VAL A 293 -6.19 15.62 -16.33
C VAL A 293 -7.61 15.14 -16.08
N LYS A 294 -8.37 15.81 -15.19
CA LYS A 294 -9.78 15.50 -14.93
C LYS A 294 -10.56 15.35 -16.23
N GLY A 295 -11.32 14.27 -16.36
CA GLY A 295 -12.14 13.95 -17.53
C GLY A 295 -11.35 13.54 -18.78
N LYS A 296 -10.00 13.58 -18.76
CA LYS A 296 -9.14 13.16 -19.88
C LYS A 296 -8.62 11.74 -19.74
N VAL A 297 -8.81 11.11 -18.59
CA VAL A 297 -8.34 9.75 -18.32
C VAL A 297 -9.43 8.73 -18.63
N GLY A 298 -9.05 7.63 -19.24
CA GLY A 298 -9.86 6.42 -19.41
C GLY A 298 -9.34 5.32 -18.53
N TYR A 299 -10.24 4.44 -18.10
CA TYR A 299 -9.97 3.34 -17.18
C TYR A 299 -10.42 2.04 -17.82
N VAL A 300 -9.52 1.09 -18.00
CA VAL A 300 -9.79 -0.22 -18.60
C VAL A 300 -9.17 -1.33 -17.76
N ALA A 301 -9.59 -2.56 -18.00
CA ALA A 301 -9.08 -3.72 -17.26
C ALA A 301 -7.55 -3.76 -17.20
N ALA A 302 -7.01 -4.41 -16.17
CA ALA A 302 -5.57 -4.70 -16.09
C ALA A 302 -5.11 -5.46 -17.35
N PRO A 303 -3.98 -5.06 -17.95
CA PRO A 303 -3.51 -5.73 -19.15
C PRO A 303 -3.20 -7.21 -18.91
N HIS A 304 -3.53 -8.04 -19.88
CA HIS A 304 -3.38 -9.50 -19.81
C HIS A 304 -2.48 -10.06 -20.93
N ASP A 305 -2.13 -11.35 -20.82
CA ASP A 305 -1.48 -12.15 -21.89
C ASP A 305 -2.19 -13.51 -21.99
N GLN A 306 -1.92 -14.44 -21.06
CA GLN A 306 -2.48 -15.82 -21.07
C GLN A 306 -3.68 -15.97 -20.13
N THR A 307 -3.85 -15.05 -19.18
CA THR A 307 -4.95 -15.09 -18.22
C THR A 307 -5.82 -13.85 -18.35
N GLU A 308 -7.12 -14.03 -18.24
CA GLU A 308 -8.09 -12.99 -17.96
C GLU A 308 -7.99 -12.57 -16.47
N ASN A 309 -8.66 -11.48 -16.09
CA ASN A 309 -8.69 -11.00 -14.69
C ASN A 309 -7.29 -10.81 -14.07
N ALA A 310 -6.43 -10.11 -14.79
CA ALA A 310 -5.02 -9.92 -14.46
C ALA A 310 -4.76 -8.84 -13.38
N GLY A 311 -5.80 -8.28 -12.77
CA GLY A 311 -5.69 -7.30 -11.68
C GLY A 311 -5.35 -7.97 -10.35
N TRP A 312 -4.66 -7.23 -9.46
CA TRP A 312 -4.42 -7.70 -8.10
C TRP A 312 -5.66 -7.52 -7.19
N LEU A 313 -5.59 -8.03 -5.98
CA LEU A 313 -6.48 -7.69 -4.90
C LEU A 313 -5.64 -7.19 -3.74
N TYR A 314 -5.85 -5.97 -3.34
CA TYR A 314 -5.22 -5.40 -2.19
C TYR A 314 -6.22 -4.66 -1.31
N THR A 315 -6.16 -4.91 -0.02
CA THR A 315 -7.04 -4.27 0.96
C THR A 315 -6.19 -3.68 2.06
N TRP A 316 -6.19 -2.36 2.15
CA TRP A 316 -5.69 -1.68 3.33
C TRP A 316 -6.74 -1.79 4.43
N ALA A 317 -6.31 -2.23 5.58
CA ALA A 317 -7.19 -2.50 6.70
C ALA A 317 -6.57 -2.04 8.01
N TRP A 318 -7.41 -1.73 8.96
CA TRP A 318 -7.03 -1.46 10.33
C TRP A 318 -6.94 -2.77 11.11
N ALA A 319 -5.87 -2.95 11.87
CA ALA A 319 -5.70 -4.04 12.81
C ALA A 319 -5.25 -3.52 14.18
N ILE A 320 -5.77 -4.14 15.25
CA ILE A 320 -5.47 -3.76 16.64
C ILE A 320 -4.40 -4.69 17.18
N GLN A 321 -3.31 -4.13 17.69
CA GLN A 321 -2.26 -4.93 18.33
C GLN A 321 -2.83 -5.65 19.57
N LYS A 322 -2.55 -6.94 19.72
CA LYS A 322 -3.05 -7.73 20.86
C LYS A 322 -2.58 -7.20 22.20
N ALA A 323 -1.39 -6.62 22.26
CA ALA A 323 -0.81 -6.04 23.46
C ALA A 323 -1.26 -4.60 23.74
N SER A 324 -2.09 -3.99 22.90
CA SER A 324 -2.67 -2.67 23.17
C SER A 324 -3.40 -2.67 24.51
N ARG A 325 -3.24 -1.60 25.28
CA ARG A 325 -3.96 -1.38 26.55
C ARG A 325 -5.24 -0.59 26.35
N HIS A 326 -5.49 -0.10 25.15
CA HIS A 326 -6.61 0.75 24.76
C HIS A 326 -7.51 0.01 23.75
N GLN A 327 -7.82 -1.29 24.02
CA GLN A 327 -8.54 -2.17 23.08
C GLN A 327 -9.91 -1.61 22.69
N GLU A 328 -10.66 -1.04 23.64
CA GLU A 328 -12.02 -0.54 23.36
C GLU A 328 -11.96 0.78 22.57
N ASP A 329 -11.10 1.74 22.95
CA ASP A 329 -10.90 2.98 22.21
C ASP A 329 -10.39 2.70 20.77
N ALA A 330 -9.50 1.70 20.63
CA ALA A 330 -9.01 1.25 19.33
C ALA A 330 -10.11 0.64 18.46
N LYS A 331 -11.03 -0.16 19.05
CA LYS A 331 -12.17 -0.71 18.31
C LYS A 331 -13.14 0.36 17.86
N GLU A 332 -13.41 1.34 18.71
CA GLU A 332 -14.28 2.46 18.39
C GLU A 332 -13.72 3.27 17.22
N PHE A 333 -12.41 3.57 17.23
CA PHE A 333 -11.74 4.22 16.10
C PHE A 333 -11.80 3.37 14.83
N VAL A 334 -11.50 2.07 14.91
CA VAL A 334 -11.52 1.18 13.74
C VAL A 334 -12.93 1.05 13.16
N ALA A 335 -13.95 0.94 14.01
CA ALA A 335 -15.34 0.88 13.59
C ALA A 335 -15.73 2.16 12.82
N TRP A 336 -15.41 3.34 13.37
CA TRP A 336 -15.68 4.63 12.71
C TRP A 336 -14.89 4.77 11.39
N ALA A 337 -13.57 4.56 11.41
CA ALA A 337 -12.71 4.72 10.22
C ALA A 337 -13.03 3.72 9.09
N SER A 338 -13.76 2.64 9.40
CA SER A 338 -14.22 1.64 8.43
C SER A 338 -15.72 1.71 8.14
N SER A 339 -16.44 2.65 8.75
CA SER A 339 -17.89 2.78 8.64
C SER A 339 -18.33 3.30 7.27
N LYS A 340 -19.63 3.21 7.04
CA LYS A 340 -20.32 3.86 5.92
C LYS A 340 -20.34 5.38 6.11
N GLU A 341 -20.54 5.82 7.35
CA GLU A 341 -20.53 7.22 7.72
C GLU A 341 -19.20 7.90 7.35
N TYR A 342 -18.06 7.26 7.64
CA TYR A 342 -16.76 7.77 7.22
C TYR A 342 -16.65 7.92 5.69
N GLU A 343 -17.17 6.96 4.91
CA GLU A 343 -17.19 7.08 3.44
C GLU A 343 -18.08 8.25 2.98
N GLU A 344 -19.21 8.48 3.66
CA GLU A 344 -20.10 9.61 3.39
C GLU A 344 -19.42 10.95 3.76
N LEU A 345 -18.66 11.02 4.86
CA LEU A 345 -17.86 12.20 5.23
C LEU A 345 -16.84 12.54 4.15
N VAL A 346 -16.06 11.55 3.69
CA VAL A 346 -15.07 11.76 2.62
C VAL A 346 -15.72 12.26 1.33
N MET A 347 -16.91 11.77 0.99
CA MET A 347 -17.66 12.24 -0.19
C MET A 347 -18.24 13.64 -0.01
N ALA A 348 -18.63 13.99 1.22
CA ALA A 348 -19.22 15.28 1.55
C ALA A 348 -18.19 16.38 1.83
N ASP A 349 -16.90 16.02 2.06
CA ASP A 349 -15.85 16.99 2.35
C ASP A 349 -15.54 17.88 1.15
N THR A 350 -16.30 18.97 1.09
CA THR A 350 -16.16 20.05 0.10
C THR A 350 -15.41 21.25 0.67
N GLU A 351 -15.01 21.22 1.95
CA GLU A 351 -14.46 22.40 2.65
C GLU A 351 -12.97 22.61 2.43
N ASN A 352 -12.26 21.60 1.99
CA ASN A 352 -10.96 21.87 1.42
C ASN A 352 -11.16 22.70 0.15
N ASP A 353 -10.90 23.99 0.17
CA ASP A 353 -10.94 25.07 -0.85
C ASP A 353 -10.95 24.63 -2.34
N THR A 354 -11.07 23.37 -2.64
CA THR A 354 -10.98 22.68 -3.93
C THR A 354 -12.33 22.30 -4.55
N GLY A 355 -13.44 22.41 -3.80
CA GLY A 355 -14.81 22.31 -4.33
C GLY A 355 -15.29 20.90 -4.70
N GLY A 356 -14.80 19.88 -4.04
CA GLY A 356 -15.26 18.48 -4.17
C GLY A 356 -14.31 17.52 -3.48
N PRO A 357 -14.71 16.25 -3.28
CA PRO A 357 -13.89 15.26 -2.59
C PRO A 357 -12.55 15.09 -3.32
N THR A 358 -11.48 15.31 -2.60
CA THR A 358 -10.11 15.25 -3.14
C THR A 358 -9.63 13.81 -3.32
N ASN A 359 -10.17 12.88 -2.57
CA ASN A 359 -9.72 11.51 -2.52
C ASN A 359 -10.91 10.53 -2.42
N VAL A 360 -11.72 10.47 -3.46
CA VAL A 360 -12.82 9.50 -3.53
C VAL A 360 -12.27 8.10 -3.25
N PRO A 361 -12.66 7.44 -2.14
CA PRO A 361 -12.12 6.14 -1.79
C PRO A 361 -12.45 5.13 -2.87
N ALA A 362 -11.55 4.17 -3.10
CA ALA A 362 -11.96 2.95 -3.75
C ALA A 362 -12.94 2.26 -2.79
N GLY A 363 -14.22 2.24 -3.15
CA GLY A 363 -15.28 1.80 -2.26
C GLY A 363 -15.04 0.36 -1.78
N LYS A 364 -15.20 0.15 -0.48
CA LYS A 364 -15.14 -1.18 0.14
C LYS A 364 -16.53 -1.82 0.27
N ARG A 365 -17.59 -1.00 0.16
CA ARG A 365 -18.98 -1.41 0.35
C ARG A 365 -19.73 -1.50 -0.98
N ALA A 366 -20.62 -2.46 -1.11
CA ALA A 366 -21.47 -2.58 -2.29
C ALA A 366 -22.36 -1.35 -2.46
N SER A 367 -22.90 -0.84 -1.36
CA SER A 367 -23.74 0.36 -1.35
C SER A 367 -23.03 1.63 -1.82
N THR A 368 -21.73 1.74 -1.63
CA THR A 368 -20.92 2.88 -2.12
C THR A 368 -20.96 2.96 -3.65
N TYR A 369 -20.89 1.83 -4.34
CA TYR A 369 -20.95 1.76 -5.80
C TYR A 369 -22.36 2.00 -6.36
N GLU A 370 -23.38 2.06 -5.52
CA GLU A 370 -24.77 2.39 -5.86
C GLU A 370 -25.14 3.82 -5.43
N ASN A 371 -24.28 4.50 -4.66
CA ASN A 371 -24.52 5.85 -4.16
C ASN A 371 -24.43 6.87 -5.32
N PRO A 372 -25.49 7.69 -5.59
CA PRO A 372 -25.48 8.67 -6.66
C PRO A 372 -24.39 9.74 -6.51
N GLU A 373 -24.07 10.18 -5.29
CA GLU A 373 -23.03 11.18 -5.02
C GLU A 373 -21.65 10.62 -5.34
N TYR A 374 -21.38 9.37 -4.94
CA TYR A 374 -20.16 8.67 -5.33
C TYR A 374 -20.04 8.54 -6.85
N LEU A 375 -21.13 8.14 -7.53
CA LEU A 375 -21.14 7.95 -8.98
C LEU A 375 -21.02 9.26 -9.78
N GLU A 376 -21.37 10.40 -9.19
CA GLU A 376 -21.14 11.71 -9.82
C GLU A 376 -19.65 11.99 -10.00
N VAL A 377 -18.82 11.62 -9.03
CA VAL A 377 -17.37 11.80 -9.07
C VAL A 377 -16.67 10.58 -9.66
N ALA A 378 -17.02 9.38 -9.21
CA ALA A 378 -16.37 8.13 -9.56
C ALA A 378 -16.90 7.44 -10.81
N GLY A 379 -17.96 7.96 -11.45
CA GLY A 379 -18.69 7.28 -12.53
C GLY A 379 -17.82 6.78 -13.68
N SER A 380 -16.69 7.43 -13.96
CA SER A 380 -15.76 7.00 -15.00
C SER A 380 -14.95 5.75 -14.63
N PHE A 381 -14.73 5.47 -13.34
CA PHE A 381 -13.88 4.38 -12.84
C PHE A 381 -14.56 3.44 -11.85
N ALA A 382 -15.73 3.79 -11.30
CA ALA A 382 -16.42 2.97 -10.30
C ALA A 382 -16.69 1.53 -10.77
N THR A 383 -17.32 1.37 -11.93
CA THR A 383 -17.61 0.05 -12.50
C THR A 383 -16.33 -0.74 -12.83
N PRO A 384 -15.32 -0.17 -13.52
CA PRO A 384 -14.03 -0.83 -13.70
C PRO A 384 -13.38 -1.28 -12.38
N THR A 385 -13.39 -0.45 -11.35
CA THR A 385 -12.83 -0.77 -10.03
C THR A 385 -13.56 -1.92 -9.36
N MET A 386 -14.89 -1.84 -9.27
CA MET A 386 -15.70 -2.90 -8.66
C MET A 386 -15.52 -4.25 -9.38
N ASN A 387 -15.53 -4.23 -10.72
CA ASN A 387 -15.32 -5.44 -11.50
C ASN A 387 -13.93 -6.03 -11.29
N ALA A 388 -12.89 -5.19 -11.26
CA ALA A 388 -11.53 -5.63 -11.02
C ALA A 388 -11.38 -6.31 -9.63
N ILE A 389 -12.00 -5.74 -8.58
CA ILE A 389 -12.00 -6.32 -7.23
C ILE A 389 -12.76 -7.64 -7.20
N LYS A 390 -13.99 -7.68 -7.74
CA LYS A 390 -14.84 -8.89 -7.74
C LYS A 390 -14.26 -10.05 -8.54
N ASN A 391 -13.51 -9.73 -9.60
CA ASN A 391 -12.90 -10.73 -10.48
C ASN A 391 -11.51 -11.19 -10.04
N ALA A 392 -10.92 -10.56 -9.01
CA ALA A 392 -9.61 -10.94 -8.51
C ALA A 392 -9.59 -12.36 -7.94
N GLN A 393 -8.63 -13.17 -8.33
CA GLN A 393 -8.53 -14.59 -7.97
C GLN A 393 -7.22 -14.85 -7.20
N ALA A 394 -7.25 -14.67 -5.89
CA ALA A 394 -6.06 -14.81 -5.04
C ALA A 394 -5.47 -16.23 -5.06
N ASP A 395 -6.31 -17.25 -5.21
CA ASP A 395 -5.87 -18.65 -5.20
C ASP A 395 -5.35 -19.11 -6.54
N ASN A 396 -5.82 -18.54 -7.64
CA ASN A 396 -5.46 -18.96 -9.00
C ASN A 396 -5.35 -17.77 -9.98
N PRO A 397 -4.41 -16.83 -9.76
CA PRO A 397 -4.29 -15.64 -10.62
C PRO A 397 -3.58 -15.89 -11.96
N GLY A 398 -3.04 -17.07 -12.18
CA GLY A 398 -2.28 -17.43 -13.36
C GLY A 398 -2.66 -18.82 -13.90
N VAL A 399 -1.91 -19.32 -14.89
CA VAL A 399 -2.13 -20.64 -15.49
C VAL A 399 -1.40 -21.75 -14.75
N GLN A 400 -0.47 -21.43 -13.87
CA GLN A 400 0.34 -22.41 -13.14
C GLN A 400 -0.30 -22.71 -11.78
N LYS A 401 -0.37 -24.02 -11.45
CA LYS A 401 -0.67 -24.44 -10.08
C LYS A 401 0.49 -24.08 -9.17
N ARG A 402 0.16 -23.75 -7.91
CA ARG A 402 1.14 -23.27 -6.93
C ARG A 402 0.75 -23.62 -5.51
N PRO A 403 1.71 -23.73 -4.58
CA PRO A 403 1.46 -24.13 -3.21
C PRO A 403 1.22 -22.94 -2.26
N TYR A 404 0.89 -21.75 -2.78
CA TYR A 404 0.70 -20.52 -2.03
C TYR A 404 -0.45 -19.69 -2.60
N THR A 405 -1.03 -18.80 -1.80
CA THR A 405 -2.03 -17.80 -2.19
C THR A 405 -1.42 -16.43 -2.47
N GLY A 406 -2.21 -15.49 -2.98
CA GLY A 406 -1.80 -14.10 -3.27
C GLY A 406 -1.64 -13.85 -4.76
N ILE A 407 -1.93 -12.66 -5.23
CA ILE A 407 -1.81 -12.27 -6.66
C ILE A 407 -0.49 -11.56 -6.89
N GLN A 408 -0.28 -10.43 -6.25
CA GLN A 408 0.88 -9.56 -6.38
C GLN A 408 2.01 -9.89 -5.39
N PHE A 409 1.80 -10.88 -4.54
CA PHE A 409 2.76 -11.37 -3.56
C PHE A 409 2.67 -12.89 -3.41
N VAL A 410 3.61 -13.48 -2.71
CA VAL A 410 3.52 -14.87 -2.22
C VAL A 410 3.01 -14.81 -0.79
N GLY A 411 1.86 -15.41 -0.50
CA GLY A 411 1.19 -15.36 0.80
C GLY A 411 1.93 -16.19 1.87
N VAL A 412 3.19 -15.86 2.13
CA VAL A 412 4.03 -16.48 3.15
C VAL A 412 4.81 -15.40 3.91
N PRO A 413 4.98 -15.50 5.23
CA PRO A 413 5.63 -14.45 6.03
C PRO A 413 7.02 -14.04 5.52
N SER A 414 7.85 -14.99 5.12
CA SER A 414 9.20 -14.71 4.62
C SER A 414 9.26 -14.00 3.27
N PHE A 415 8.10 -13.75 2.63
CA PHE A 415 8.06 -12.97 1.38
C PHE A 415 8.51 -11.52 1.60
N THR A 416 8.27 -10.96 2.77
CA THR A 416 8.79 -9.64 3.13
C THR A 416 10.30 -9.56 2.94
N ASP A 417 11.03 -10.61 3.31
CA ASP A 417 12.50 -10.65 3.24
C ASP A 417 12.99 -10.96 1.82
N PHE A 418 12.69 -12.16 1.31
CA PHE A 418 13.24 -12.55 0.00
C PHE A 418 12.60 -11.76 -1.15
N GLY A 419 11.34 -11.34 -1.03
CA GLY A 419 10.66 -10.48 -1.98
C GLY A 419 11.28 -9.09 -2.04
N THR A 420 11.54 -8.46 -0.89
CA THR A 420 12.22 -7.16 -0.85
C THR A 420 13.63 -7.21 -1.44
N GLU A 421 14.40 -8.27 -1.14
CA GLU A 421 15.72 -8.45 -1.74
C GLU A 421 15.63 -8.68 -3.26
N CYS A 422 14.63 -9.40 -3.72
CA CYS A 422 14.35 -9.58 -5.14
C CYS A 422 13.94 -8.26 -5.81
N ALA A 423 13.08 -7.48 -5.16
CA ALA A 423 12.69 -6.15 -5.62
C ALA A 423 13.90 -5.22 -5.87
N LYS A 424 14.89 -5.25 -4.97
CA LYS A 424 16.18 -4.52 -5.13
C LYS A 424 16.95 -4.97 -6.37
N GLN A 425 16.96 -6.28 -6.65
CA GLN A 425 17.63 -6.80 -7.84
C GLN A 425 16.95 -6.31 -9.12
N LEU A 426 15.61 -6.35 -9.18
CA LEU A 426 14.84 -5.91 -10.34
C LEU A 426 14.88 -4.38 -10.51
N SER A 427 14.87 -3.59 -9.42
CA SER A 427 15.12 -2.15 -9.49
C SER A 427 16.52 -1.83 -10.06
N SER A 428 17.53 -2.64 -9.70
CA SER A 428 18.87 -2.55 -10.29
C SER A 428 18.88 -2.87 -11.79
N ALA A 429 18.01 -3.78 -12.25
CA ALA A 429 17.84 -4.06 -13.68
C ALA A 429 17.13 -2.88 -14.38
N ILE A 430 16.08 -2.32 -13.79
CA ILE A 430 15.36 -1.14 -14.31
C ILE A 430 16.33 0.06 -14.46
N SER A 431 17.18 0.31 -13.47
CA SER A 431 18.20 1.39 -13.54
C SER A 431 19.33 1.12 -14.54
N GLY A 432 19.44 -0.11 -15.07
CA GLY A 432 20.52 -0.53 -15.96
C GLY A 432 21.85 -0.83 -15.26
N SER A 433 21.89 -0.80 -13.92
CA SER A 433 23.11 -1.14 -13.15
C SER A 433 23.36 -2.65 -13.11
N LYS A 434 22.38 -3.48 -13.48
CA LYS A 434 22.46 -4.93 -13.58
C LYS A 434 21.67 -5.42 -14.81
N THR A 435 22.04 -6.56 -15.37
CA THR A 435 21.19 -7.22 -16.38
C THR A 435 19.99 -7.88 -15.71
N THR A 436 18.87 -8.00 -16.43
CA THR A 436 17.67 -8.66 -15.90
C THR A 436 17.96 -10.12 -15.55
N ASP A 437 18.75 -10.84 -16.38
CA ASP A 437 19.14 -12.22 -16.11
C ASP A 437 19.93 -12.35 -14.79
N ALA A 438 20.92 -11.49 -14.55
CA ALA A 438 21.67 -11.51 -13.28
C ALA A 438 20.80 -11.13 -12.06
N ALA A 439 19.79 -10.29 -12.24
CA ALA A 439 18.82 -9.99 -11.20
C ALA A 439 17.95 -11.22 -10.89
N LEU A 440 17.45 -11.88 -11.93
CA LEU A 440 16.61 -13.07 -11.81
C LEU A 440 17.36 -14.28 -11.24
N ASP A 441 18.64 -14.49 -11.59
CA ASP A 441 19.45 -15.56 -10.99
C ASP A 441 19.64 -15.36 -9.49
N ARG A 442 19.80 -14.11 -9.05
CA ARG A 442 19.85 -13.80 -7.61
C ARG A 442 18.50 -14.04 -6.94
N CYS A 443 17.39 -13.59 -7.56
CA CYS A 443 16.04 -13.84 -7.08
C CYS A 443 15.71 -15.32 -7.00
N GLN A 444 16.11 -16.11 -8.02
CA GLN A 444 15.96 -17.56 -8.04
C GLN A 444 16.64 -18.21 -6.81
N SER A 445 17.85 -17.77 -6.51
CA SER A 445 18.60 -18.32 -5.36
C SER A 445 17.95 -17.97 -4.02
N LEU A 446 17.37 -16.78 -3.90
CA LEU A 446 16.68 -16.34 -2.68
C LEU A 446 15.36 -17.11 -2.48
N ALA A 447 14.56 -17.23 -3.55
CA ALA A 447 13.32 -17.98 -3.53
C ALA A 447 13.58 -19.47 -3.28
N GLN A 448 14.59 -20.08 -3.94
CA GLN A 448 14.91 -21.49 -3.75
C GLN A 448 15.29 -21.81 -2.30
N ALA A 449 16.09 -20.96 -1.67
CA ALA A 449 16.44 -21.14 -0.25
C ALA A 449 15.20 -21.20 0.65
N TYR A 450 14.16 -20.41 0.33
CA TYR A 450 12.87 -20.51 1.02
C TYR A 450 12.12 -21.79 0.65
N GLY A 451 12.06 -22.12 -0.64
CA GLY A 451 11.40 -23.34 -1.13
C GLY A 451 11.96 -24.61 -0.50
N ASP A 452 13.28 -24.68 -0.33
CA ASP A 452 13.95 -25.83 0.32
C ASP A 452 13.49 -26.01 1.78
N VAL A 453 13.29 -24.90 2.52
CA VAL A 453 12.73 -24.94 3.89
C VAL A 453 11.27 -25.44 3.89
N GLN A 454 10.48 -25.12 2.87
CA GLN A 454 9.08 -25.59 2.79
C GLN A 454 9.02 -27.09 2.46
N LYS A 455 9.91 -27.60 1.61
CA LYS A 455 10.01 -29.04 1.30
C LYS A 455 10.37 -29.88 2.53
N GLU A 456 11.19 -29.34 3.43
CA GLU A 456 11.54 -30.03 4.69
C GLU A 456 10.37 -30.11 5.69
N LYS A 457 9.33 -29.30 5.52
CA LYS A 457 8.14 -29.29 6.40
C LYS A 457 7.00 -30.18 5.90
N GLN A 458 7.06 -30.65 4.65
CA GLN A 458 6.11 -31.60 4.06
C GLN A 458 6.50 -33.04 4.37
#